data_dc1f99d07f63b990fd564b89e344a08a
#
_entry.id   dc1f99d07f63b990fd564b89e344a08a
#
_cell.length_a   1.000
_cell.length_b   1.000
_cell.length_c   1.000
_cell.angle_alpha   90.00
_cell.angle_beta   90.00
_cell.angle_gamma   90.00
#
_symmetry.space_group_name_H-M   'P 1'
#
loop_
_entity.id
_entity.type
_entity.pdbx_description
1 polymer ?
#
loop_
_entity_poly.entity_id
_entity_poly.type
_entity_poly.pdbx_seq_one_letter_code
_entity_poly.pdbx_strand_id
1 'polypeptide(L)'
;MKDAQRVLHIRCGDDIKGKLAEAGLAGDYLSFADPAWLGPPPAFNAWLAGRAALIADRSGLPQPKVRAELGEAYWRLARAPADYRHIVLWFEHDLYDQAALVRVLANFAQRTGLPRVELISIDRFRGIKRFIGLGQLTAQQLASLWPKRKRISRRQLALGTRAWAALRALTPEPLEALLASDMRALPFLKAALKRHLQELPWTTDGLSLTERETLAALARGPLTVSELFAETQMKRDPLPFMGDLFFWSVVRDLIEAPRPPVAVSAGTRRSAWHRRMLRLTPTGRALLGGKLDWQMQQPLARWVGGIPAGPGAPDWRWNPRSRHATQLK
;
A
#
# COMPACT_ATOMS: atom_id res chain seq x y z
N MET A 1 -20.79 34.43 14.26
CA MET A 1 -20.28 34.15 12.91
C MET A 1 -19.01 33.31 12.98
N LYS A 2 -19.06 32.01 13.32
CA LYS A 2 -17.89 31.10 13.32
C LYS A 2 -18.27 29.66 12.95
N ASP A 3 -19.31 29.45 12.18
CA ASP A 3 -19.73 28.12 11.67
C ASP A 3 -19.60 28.02 10.14
N ALA A 4 -18.63 28.74 9.58
CA ALA A 4 -18.23 28.55 8.20
C ALA A 4 -17.65 27.14 8.07
N GLN A 5 -18.38 26.28 7.39
CA GLN A 5 -18.19 24.90 7.00
C GLN A 5 -16.76 24.40 7.27
N ARG A 6 -16.56 23.84 8.46
CA ARG A 6 -15.29 23.19 8.79
C ARG A 6 -15.09 22.02 7.86
N VAL A 7 -14.14 22.13 6.92
CA VAL A 7 -13.79 21.09 5.96
C VAL A 7 -12.72 20.21 6.56
N LEU A 8 -12.86 18.88 6.38
CA LEU A 8 -11.79 17.92 6.67
C LEU A 8 -11.25 17.34 5.37
N HIS A 9 -9.96 17.48 5.14
CA HIS A 9 -9.24 16.78 4.07
C HIS A 9 -8.67 15.48 4.62
N ILE A 10 -8.95 14.34 3.98
CA ILE A 10 -8.42 13.03 4.37
C ILE A 10 -7.58 12.48 3.23
N ARG A 11 -6.35 12.02 3.56
CA ARG A 11 -5.42 11.36 2.65
C ARG A 11 -4.59 10.30 3.39
N CYS A 12 -3.92 9.43 2.64
CA CYS A 12 -3.05 8.38 3.19
C CYS A 12 -1.67 8.87 3.67
N GLY A 13 -1.31 10.14 3.45
CA GLY A 13 -0.03 10.74 3.86
C GLY A 13 -0.12 12.26 4.00
N ASP A 14 1.01 12.90 4.28
CA ASP A 14 1.11 14.36 4.51
C ASP A 14 1.63 15.13 3.28
N ASP A 15 1.92 14.45 2.19
CA ASP A 15 2.62 14.95 0.99
C ASP A 15 1.92 16.12 0.29
N ILE A 16 0.60 16.28 0.46
CA ILE A 16 -0.17 17.40 -0.10
C ILE A 16 -0.66 18.41 0.95
N LYS A 17 -0.44 18.17 2.24
CA LYS A 17 -0.98 19.01 3.33
C LYS A 17 -0.62 20.50 3.16
N GLY A 18 0.67 20.79 3.03
CA GLY A 18 1.15 22.18 2.83
C GLY A 18 0.68 22.77 1.51
N LYS A 19 0.64 21.95 0.45
CA LYS A 19 0.18 22.40 -0.87
C LYS A 19 -1.31 22.72 -0.92
N LEU A 20 -2.15 22.03 -0.14
CA LEU A 20 -3.57 22.38 -0.02
C LEU A 20 -3.75 23.75 0.67
N ALA A 21 -2.98 24.03 1.71
CA ALA A 21 -2.98 25.32 2.37
C ALA A 21 -2.50 26.43 1.41
N GLU A 22 -1.41 26.21 0.68
CA GLU A 22 -0.90 27.13 -0.34
C GLU A 22 -1.91 27.36 -1.48
N ALA A 23 -2.69 26.34 -1.83
CA ALA A 23 -3.76 26.40 -2.82
C ALA A 23 -5.01 27.17 -2.35
N GLY A 24 -5.05 27.67 -1.11
CA GLY A 24 -6.21 28.31 -0.51
C GLY A 24 -7.35 27.35 -0.18
N LEU A 25 -7.11 26.04 -0.17
CA LEU A 25 -8.08 25.02 0.21
C LEU A 25 -8.05 24.84 1.74
N ALA A 26 -8.66 25.79 2.45
CA ALA A 26 -8.67 25.80 3.90
C ALA A 26 -9.45 24.63 4.50
N GLY A 27 -8.98 24.10 5.62
CA GLY A 27 -9.61 23.03 6.37
C GLY A 27 -8.65 22.31 7.31
N ASP A 28 -9.20 21.44 8.13
CA ASP A 28 -8.39 20.51 8.91
C ASP A 28 -7.88 19.39 8.00
N TYR A 29 -6.78 18.74 8.39
CA TYR A 29 -6.18 17.67 7.65
C TYR A 29 -6.04 16.41 8.52
N LEU A 30 -6.44 15.27 7.97
CA LEU A 30 -6.24 13.96 8.57
C LEU A 30 -5.34 13.12 7.65
N SER A 31 -4.11 12.88 8.08
CA SER A 31 -3.25 11.86 7.49
C SER A 31 -3.70 10.50 8.00
N PHE A 32 -4.33 9.70 7.14
CA PHE A 32 -4.75 8.33 7.45
C PHE A 32 -3.76 7.34 6.83
N ALA A 33 -2.57 7.27 7.43
CA ALA A 33 -1.41 6.59 6.89
C ALA A 33 -1.29 5.11 7.30
N ASP A 34 -2.40 4.45 7.70
CA ASP A 34 -2.38 3.00 7.91
C ASP A 34 -2.14 2.28 6.58
N PRO A 35 -1.05 1.51 6.40
CA PRO A 35 -0.82 0.70 5.22
C PRO A 35 -1.81 -0.47 5.17
N ALA A 36 -3.07 -0.20 4.87
CA ALA A 36 -4.20 -1.14 4.97
C ALA A 36 -4.04 -2.40 4.10
N TRP A 37 -3.09 -2.39 3.16
CA TRP A 37 -2.66 -3.52 2.34
C TRP A 37 -1.71 -4.48 3.06
N LEU A 38 -1.08 -4.04 4.15
CA LEU A 38 -0.16 -4.83 4.97
C LEU A 38 -0.96 -5.53 6.08
N GLY A 39 -0.92 -6.85 6.15
CA GLY A 39 -1.61 -7.65 7.15
C GLY A 39 -0.69 -8.17 8.26
N PRO A 40 -1.16 -8.99 9.19
CA PRO A 40 -2.54 -9.47 9.35
C PRO A 40 -3.45 -8.43 9.99
N PRO A 41 -4.79 -8.57 9.85
CA PRO A 41 -5.71 -7.86 10.72
C PRO A 41 -5.60 -8.47 12.13
N PRO A 42 -5.10 -7.72 13.15
CA PRO A 42 -4.97 -8.26 14.49
C PRO A 42 -6.33 -8.54 15.12
N ALA A 43 -6.34 -9.40 16.14
CA ALA A 43 -7.52 -9.68 16.94
C ALA A 43 -8.13 -8.39 17.51
N PHE A 44 -9.46 -8.32 17.58
CA PHE A 44 -10.20 -7.09 17.89
C PHE A 44 -9.76 -6.41 19.20
N ASN A 45 -9.49 -7.17 20.26
CA ASN A 45 -9.08 -6.67 21.58
C ASN A 45 -7.61 -6.17 21.65
N ALA A 46 -6.76 -6.58 20.71
CA ALA A 46 -5.35 -6.19 20.63
C ALA A 46 -5.02 -5.43 19.35
N TRP A 47 -6.04 -4.98 18.62
CA TRP A 47 -5.90 -4.46 17.26
C TRP A 47 -4.86 -3.36 17.13
N LEU A 48 -4.96 -2.31 17.94
CA LEU A 48 -4.07 -1.14 17.82
C LEU A 48 -2.62 -1.52 18.16
N ALA A 49 -2.42 -2.32 19.21
CA ALA A 49 -1.07 -2.71 19.61
C ALA A 49 -0.41 -3.63 18.57
N GLY A 50 -1.12 -4.65 18.09
CA GLY A 50 -0.61 -5.57 17.07
C GLY A 50 -0.37 -4.88 15.74
N ARG A 51 -1.25 -3.96 15.35
CA ARG A 51 -1.08 -3.17 14.13
C ARG A 51 0.15 -2.26 14.22
N ALA A 52 0.32 -1.56 15.34
CA ALA A 52 1.47 -0.70 15.57
C ALA A 52 2.78 -1.48 15.60
N ALA A 53 2.80 -2.68 16.20
CA ALA A 53 3.97 -3.54 16.22
C ALA A 53 4.38 -3.97 14.80
N LEU A 54 3.42 -4.40 13.97
CA LEU A 54 3.67 -4.79 12.58
C LEU A 54 4.21 -3.63 11.75
N ILE A 55 3.59 -2.45 11.85
CA ILE A 55 4.03 -1.27 11.11
C ILE A 55 5.44 -0.85 11.57
N ALA A 56 5.70 -0.85 12.87
CA ALA A 56 7.00 -0.51 13.43
C ALA A 56 8.11 -1.47 12.95
N ASP A 57 7.85 -2.78 12.97
CA ASP A 57 8.78 -3.79 12.44
C ASP A 57 9.10 -3.55 10.96
N ARG A 58 8.08 -3.29 10.16
CA ARG A 58 8.24 -3.11 8.71
C ARG A 58 8.81 -1.74 8.32
N SER A 59 8.49 -0.68 9.06
CA SER A 59 8.99 0.67 8.75
C SER A 59 10.29 1.04 9.45
N GLY A 60 10.65 0.33 10.53
CA GLY A 60 11.75 0.70 11.41
C GLY A 60 11.46 1.93 12.30
N LEU A 61 10.21 2.39 12.33
CA LEU A 61 9.81 3.51 13.19
C LEU A 61 9.58 3.05 14.64
N PRO A 62 9.77 3.92 15.65
CA PRO A 62 9.50 3.58 17.04
C PRO A 62 8.03 3.18 17.26
N GLN A 63 7.79 1.98 17.79
CA GLN A 63 6.43 1.45 18.01
C GLN A 63 5.52 2.36 18.85
N PRO A 64 5.97 3.03 19.93
CA PRO A 64 5.13 3.96 20.67
C PRO A 64 4.63 5.13 19.81
N LYS A 65 5.48 5.66 18.93
CA LYS A 65 5.12 6.73 17.97
C LYS A 65 4.07 6.22 16.99
N VAL A 66 4.31 5.07 16.34
CA VAL A 66 3.36 4.46 15.41
C VAL A 66 2.00 4.20 16.08
N ARG A 67 2.01 3.70 17.34
CA ARG A 67 0.78 3.44 18.09
C ARG A 67 0.00 4.72 18.38
N ALA A 68 0.67 5.79 18.78
CA ALA A 68 0.04 7.08 19.07
C ALA A 68 -0.58 7.70 17.81
N GLU A 69 0.19 7.77 16.72
CA GLU A 69 -0.26 8.33 15.44
C GLU A 69 -1.43 7.53 14.85
N LEU A 70 -1.33 6.20 14.87
CA LEU A 70 -2.39 5.32 14.39
C LEU A 70 -3.66 5.45 15.23
N GLY A 71 -3.53 5.46 16.57
CA GLY A 71 -4.66 5.63 17.48
C GLY A 71 -5.39 6.94 17.25
N GLU A 72 -4.65 8.04 17.14
CA GLU A 72 -5.19 9.37 16.85
C GLU A 72 -5.89 9.40 15.47
N ALA A 73 -5.27 8.83 14.43
CA ALA A 73 -5.86 8.79 13.10
C ALA A 73 -7.20 8.03 13.08
N TYR A 74 -7.29 6.89 13.74
CA TYR A 74 -8.53 6.12 13.84
C TYR A 74 -9.59 6.80 14.70
N TRP A 75 -9.20 7.44 15.79
CA TRP A 75 -10.10 8.21 16.64
C TRP A 75 -10.71 9.38 15.85
N ARG A 76 -9.87 10.16 15.15
CA ARG A 76 -10.33 11.26 14.31
C ARG A 76 -11.21 10.80 13.15
N LEU A 77 -10.85 9.70 12.48
CA LEU A 77 -11.67 9.11 11.42
C LEU A 77 -13.05 8.71 11.92
N ALA A 78 -13.12 8.10 13.10
CA ALA A 78 -14.38 7.69 13.71
C ALA A 78 -15.30 8.88 14.07
N ARG A 79 -14.73 9.99 14.47
CA ARG A 79 -15.46 11.21 14.84
C ARG A 79 -15.76 12.12 13.63
N ALA A 80 -15.01 12.00 12.55
CA ALA A 80 -15.10 12.90 11.40
C ALA A 80 -16.53 13.16 10.91
N PRO A 81 -17.45 12.17 10.80
CA PRO A 81 -18.81 12.40 10.37
C PRO A 81 -19.65 13.25 11.33
N ALA A 82 -19.31 13.30 12.62
CA ALA A 82 -19.99 14.12 13.63
C ALA A 82 -19.37 15.53 13.73
N ASP A 83 -18.05 15.61 13.58
CA ASP A 83 -17.28 16.85 13.84
C ASP A 83 -17.23 17.77 12.61
N TYR A 84 -17.51 17.24 11.39
CA TYR A 84 -17.39 18.00 10.13
C TYR A 84 -18.65 17.91 9.30
N ARG A 85 -19.03 19.03 8.69
CA ARG A 85 -20.16 19.08 7.73
C ARG A 85 -19.74 18.75 6.30
N HIS A 86 -18.44 18.87 6.01
CA HIS A 86 -17.86 18.60 4.71
C HIS A 86 -16.54 17.86 4.85
N ILE A 87 -16.42 16.70 4.22
CA ILE A 87 -15.22 15.86 4.19
C ILE A 87 -14.82 15.66 2.74
N VAL A 88 -13.53 15.87 2.42
CA VAL A 88 -12.98 15.65 1.08
C VAL A 88 -11.88 14.60 1.16
N LEU A 89 -12.09 13.52 0.44
CA LEU A 89 -11.17 12.39 0.31
C LEU A 89 -10.26 12.62 -0.89
N TRP A 90 -8.93 12.54 -0.68
CA TRP A 90 -7.90 12.72 -1.69
C TRP A 90 -7.15 11.42 -1.85
N PHE A 91 -7.48 10.64 -2.88
CA PHE A 91 -6.87 9.33 -3.09
C PHE A 91 -6.56 9.11 -4.57
N GLU A 92 -5.41 8.54 -4.84
CA GLU A 92 -4.99 8.18 -6.19
C GLU A 92 -5.26 6.70 -6.50
N HIS A 93 -4.62 6.20 -7.53
CA HIS A 93 -4.97 4.94 -8.18
C HIS A 93 -4.17 3.74 -7.67
N ASP A 94 -3.10 3.96 -6.90
CA ASP A 94 -2.22 2.89 -6.43
C ASP A 94 -2.83 2.05 -5.30
N LEU A 95 -2.16 0.96 -4.95
CA LEU A 95 -2.64 0.02 -3.93
C LEU A 95 -2.69 0.65 -2.53
N TYR A 96 -1.70 1.49 -2.15
CA TYR A 96 -1.69 2.11 -0.83
C TYR A 96 -2.92 3.00 -0.64
N ASP A 97 -3.16 3.86 -1.61
CA ASP A 97 -4.29 4.80 -1.62
C ASP A 97 -5.62 4.08 -1.71
N GLN A 98 -5.77 3.11 -2.59
CA GLN A 98 -7.03 2.38 -2.75
C GLN A 98 -7.36 1.50 -1.54
N ALA A 99 -6.38 0.89 -0.88
CA ALA A 99 -6.58 0.14 0.36
C ALA A 99 -7.00 1.06 1.52
N ALA A 100 -6.37 2.24 1.65
CA ALA A 100 -6.76 3.25 2.63
C ALA A 100 -8.17 3.80 2.33
N LEU A 101 -8.48 4.09 1.06
CA LEU A 101 -9.80 4.56 0.64
C LEU A 101 -10.90 3.55 1.01
N VAL A 102 -10.74 2.26 0.68
CA VAL A 102 -11.78 1.27 1.01
C VAL A 102 -11.95 1.09 2.51
N ARG A 103 -10.88 1.26 3.30
CA ARG A 103 -10.94 1.27 4.76
C ARG A 103 -11.75 2.46 5.29
N VAL A 104 -11.52 3.66 4.75
CA VAL A 104 -12.27 4.87 5.09
C VAL A 104 -13.75 4.72 4.70
N LEU A 105 -14.04 4.24 3.48
CA LEU A 105 -15.40 4.01 3.01
C LEU A 105 -16.14 2.96 3.86
N ALA A 106 -15.47 1.88 4.26
CA ALA A 106 -16.02 0.86 5.15
C ALA A 106 -16.34 1.41 6.55
N ASN A 107 -15.52 2.36 7.06
CA ASN A 107 -15.83 3.06 8.31
C ASN A 107 -17.09 3.94 8.16
N PHE A 108 -17.17 4.72 7.10
CA PHE A 108 -18.31 5.61 6.85
C PHE A 108 -19.61 4.84 6.56
N ALA A 109 -19.53 3.68 5.92
CA ALA A 109 -20.70 2.84 5.64
C ALA A 109 -21.45 2.37 6.88
N GLN A 110 -20.78 2.36 8.04
CA GLN A 110 -21.38 1.98 9.33
C GLN A 110 -22.16 3.12 10.00
N ARG A 111 -22.20 4.29 9.38
CA ARG A 111 -22.84 5.49 9.95
C ARG A 111 -24.19 5.78 9.30
N THR A 112 -25.15 6.14 10.10
CA THR A 112 -26.39 6.75 9.63
C THR A 112 -26.18 8.27 9.53
N GLY A 113 -26.62 8.89 8.43
CA GLY A 113 -26.56 10.34 8.30
C GLY A 113 -25.15 10.90 8.07
N LEU A 114 -24.47 10.46 7.01
CA LEU A 114 -23.19 11.04 6.63
C LEU A 114 -23.30 12.52 6.25
N PRO A 115 -22.33 13.36 6.62
CA PRO A 115 -22.21 14.74 6.12
C PRO A 115 -21.97 14.73 4.60
N ARG A 116 -21.69 15.91 4.03
CA ARG A 116 -21.23 15.97 2.64
C ARG A 116 -19.83 15.35 2.56
N VAL A 117 -19.73 14.16 1.98
CA VAL A 117 -18.45 13.49 1.71
C VAL A 117 -18.22 13.45 0.21
N GLU A 118 -17.07 13.95 -0.24
CA GLU A 118 -16.69 14.02 -1.65
C GLU A 118 -15.33 13.34 -1.84
N LEU A 119 -15.13 12.80 -3.05
CA LEU A 119 -13.91 12.11 -3.46
C LEU A 119 -13.27 12.81 -4.65
N ILE A 120 -11.99 13.07 -4.55
CA ILE A 120 -11.07 13.34 -5.65
C ILE A 120 -10.20 12.09 -5.81
N SER A 121 -10.29 11.44 -6.98
CA SER A 121 -9.49 10.26 -7.27
C SER A 121 -9.07 10.29 -8.74
N ILE A 122 -7.76 10.20 -8.98
CA ILE A 122 -7.18 10.32 -10.32
C ILE A 122 -6.04 9.30 -10.53
N ASP A 123 -5.82 8.91 -11.78
CA ASP A 123 -4.73 8.04 -12.24
C ASP A 123 -3.74 8.75 -13.16
N ARG A 124 -4.04 10.01 -13.52
CA ARG A 124 -3.23 10.82 -14.44
C ARG A 124 -3.45 12.31 -14.22
N PHE A 125 -2.47 13.11 -14.63
CA PHE A 125 -2.61 14.56 -14.68
C PHE A 125 -1.96 15.09 -15.96
N ARG A 126 -2.63 16.04 -16.62
CA ARG A 126 -2.13 16.64 -17.89
C ARG A 126 -0.74 17.27 -17.66
N GLY A 127 0.21 16.93 -18.53
CA GLY A 127 1.59 17.43 -18.43
C GLY A 127 2.53 16.57 -17.59
N ILE A 128 2.03 15.55 -16.88
CA ILE A 128 2.86 14.56 -16.16
C ILE A 128 2.86 13.26 -16.95
N LYS A 129 4.01 12.90 -17.53
CA LYS A 129 4.16 11.70 -18.36
C LYS A 129 3.93 10.40 -17.58
N ARG A 130 4.44 10.31 -16.35
CA ARG A 130 4.23 9.20 -15.43
C ARG A 130 3.69 9.75 -14.12
N PHE A 131 2.39 9.65 -13.95
CA PHE A 131 1.72 10.05 -12.71
C PHE A 131 1.78 8.87 -11.74
N ILE A 132 2.42 9.09 -10.58
CA ILE A 132 2.56 8.11 -9.50
C ILE A 132 1.84 8.55 -8.24
N GLY A 133 1.39 9.81 -8.16
CA GLY A 133 0.65 10.29 -7.01
C GLY A 133 0.39 11.79 -6.97
N LEU A 134 -0.57 12.18 -6.13
CA LEU A 134 -0.96 13.57 -5.90
C LEU A 134 0.20 14.41 -5.35
N GLY A 135 1.16 13.78 -4.68
CA GLY A 135 2.38 14.44 -4.20
C GLY A 135 3.25 15.07 -5.29
N GLN A 136 3.11 14.64 -6.57
CA GLN A 136 3.80 15.27 -7.70
C GLN A 136 3.21 16.62 -8.10
N LEU A 137 1.95 16.89 -7.70
CA LEU A 137 1.23 18.09 -8.12
C LEU A 137 1.68 19.31 -7.34
N THR A 138 1.70 20.47 -8.01
CA THR A 138 1.82 21.78 -7.38
C THR A 138 0.52 22.17 -6.67
N ALA A 139 0.56 23.21 -5.83
CA ALA A 139 -0.62 23.77 -5.18
C ALA A 139 -1.70 24.19 -6.19
N GLN A 140 -1.32 24.88 -7.28
CA GLN A 140 -2.25 25.26 -8.35
C GLN A 140 -2.88 24.06 -9.06
N GLN A 141 -2.08 23.02 -9.31
CA GLN A 141 -2.58 21.79 -9.91
C GLN A 141 -3.58 21.07 -9.00
N LEU A 142 -3.32 21.01 -7.69
CA LEU A 142 -4.28 20.49 -6.70
C LEU A 142 -5.55 21.34 -6.65
N ALA A 143 -5.44 22.69 -6.67
CA ALA A 143 -6.59 23.59 -6.75
C ALA A 143 -7.47 23.29 -7.98
N SER A 144 -6.86 22.95 -9.13
CA SER A 144 -7.59 22.60 -10.35
C SER A 144 -8.43 21.31 -10.25
N LEU A 145 -8.13 20.47 -9.26
CA LEU A 145 -8.92 19.26 -8.97
C LEU A 145 -10.15 19.56 -8.08
N TRP A 146 -10.14 20.67 -7.35
CA TRP A 146 -11.23 21.03 -6.43
C TRP A 146 -12.62 21.04 -7.08
N PRO A 147 -12.82 21.59 -8.27
CA PRO A 147 -14.12 21.52 -8.95
C PRO A 147 -14.53 20.12 -9.41
N LYS A 148 -13.57 19.19 -9.51
CA LYS A 148 -13.77 17.82 -10.00
C LYS A 148 -14.18 16.82 -8.92
N ARG A 149 -14.24 17.25 -7.64
CA ARG A 149 -14.68 16.38 -6.54
C ARG A 149 -16.13 15.94 -6.74
N LYS A 150 -16.40 14.68 -6.45
CA LYS A 150 -17.72 14.07 -6.61
C LYS A 150 -18.22 13.53 -5.29
N ARG A 151 -19.50 13.77 -4.98
CA ARG A 151 -20.14 13.20 -3.80
C ARG A 151 -20.05 11.67 -3.85
N ILE A 152 -19.66 11.05 -2.72
CA ILE A 152 -19.64 9.58 -2.63
C ILE A 152 -21.06 9.03 -2.71
N SER A 153 -21.20 7.90 -3.38
CA SER A 153 -22.47 7.19 -3.59
C SER A 153 -22.61 6.01 -2.63
N ARG A 154 -23.84 5.54 -2.45
CA ARG A 154 -24.10 4.29 -1.72
C ARG A 154 -23.39 3.09 -2.36
N ARG A 155 -23.24 3.06 -3.70
CA ARG A 155 -22.49 2.01 -4.41
C ARG A 155 -21.01 2.02 -4.06
N GLN A 156 -20.40 3.20 -3.91
CA GLN A 156 -19.00 3.32 -3.49
C GLN A 156 -18.81 2.85 -2.04
N LEU A 157 -19.70 3.21 -1.12
CA LEU A 157 -19.68 2.73 0.25
C LEU A 157 -19.80 1.20 0.33
N ALA A 158 -20.77 0.63 -0.38
CA ALA A 158 -20.98 -0.82 -0.43
C ALA A 158 -19.76 -1.57 -1.03
N LEU A 159 -19.20 -1.05 -2.12
CA LEU A 159 -18.01 -1.63 -2.74
C LEU A 159 -16.79 -1.49 -1.82
N GLY A 160 -16.61 -0.35 -1.16
CA GLY A 160 -15.54 -0.14 -0.18
C GLY A 160 -15.62 -1.13 0.99
N THR A 161 -16.82 -1.37 1.52
CA THR A 161 -17.05 -2.37 2.59
C THR A 161 -16.70 -3.79 2.14
N ARG A 162 -17.14 -4.20 0.94
CA ARG A 162 -16.83 -5.52 0.38
C ARG A 162 -15.33 -5.68 0.14
N ALA A 163 -14.69 -4.66 -0.43
CA ALA A 163 -13.25 -4.68 -0.71
C ALA A 163 -12.41 -4.73 0.58
N TRP A 164 -12.80 -3.98 1.60
CA TRP A 164 -12.16 -4.03 2.91
C TRP A 164 -12.30 -5.41 3.57
N ALA A 165 -13.47 -6.04 3.47
CA ALA A 165 -13.66 -7.40 3.96
C ALA A 165 -12.79 -8.41 3.19
N ALA A 166 -12.71 -8.30 1.87
CA ALA A 166 -11.91 -9.17 1.02
C ALA A 166 -10.39 -9.02 1.27
N LEU A 167 -9.88 -7.79 1.48
CA LEU A 167 -8.47 -7.54 1.82
C LEU A 167 -8.05 -8.18 3.15
N ARG A 168 -8.99 -8.39 4.06
CA ARG A 168 -8.76 -9.00 5.38
C ARG A 168 -9.04 -10.51 5.42
N ALA A 169 -9.50 -11.09 4.34
CA ALA A 169 -9.78 -12.52 4.27
C ALA A 169 -8.49 -13.33 4.37
N LEU A 170 -8.57 -14.51 4.97
CA LEU A 170 -7.44 -15.42 5.16
C LEU A 170 -7.03 -16.16 3.88
N THR A 171 -7.81 -16.00 2.82
CA THR A 171 -7.59 -16.63 1.52
C THR A 171 -7.84 -15.65 0.39
N PRO A 172 -7.28 -15.84 -0.82
CA PRO A 172 -7.45 -14.92 -1.95
C PRO A 172 -8.83 -14.99 -2.63
N GLU A 173 -9.63 -16.01 -2.38
CA GLU A 173 -10.90 -16.24 -3.08
C GLU A 173 -11.88 -15.06 -2.96
N PRO A 174 -12.06 -14.39 -1.79
CA PRO A 174 -12.90 -13.21 -1.70
C PRO A 174 -12.40 -12.03 -2.56
N LEU A 175 -11.07 -11.87 -2.73
CA LEU A 175 -10.50 -10.90 -3.64
C LEU A 175 -10.75 -11.27 -5.10
N GLU A 176 -10.58 -12.53 -5.46
CA GLU A 176 -10.85 -13.03 -6.81
C GLU A 176 -12.33 -12.88 -7.19
N ALA A 177 -13.24 -13.24 -6.28
CA ALA A 177 -14.68 -13.03 -6.48
C ALA A 177 -15.04 -11.54 -6.64
N LEU A 178 -14.40 -10.67 -5.87
CA LEU A 178 -14.57 -9.23 -5.99
C LEU A 178 -14.08 -8.72 -7.36
N LEU A 179 -12.91 -9.18 -7.82
CA LEU A 179 -12.34 -8.81 -9.12
C LEU A 179 -13.19 -9.27 -10.31
N ALA A 180 -13.98 -10.33 -10.14
CA ALA A 180 -14.96 -10.81 -11.15
C ALA A 180 -16.26 -9.99 -11.12
N SER A 181 -16.51 -9.19 -10.07
CA SER A 181 -17.74 -8.39 -9.93
C SER A 181 -17.66 -7.02 -10.60
N ASP A 182 -18.78 -6.28 -10.62
CA ASP A 182 -18.80 -4.87 -11.05
C ASP A 182 -18.11 -3.95 -10.05
N MET A 183 -16.99 -3.38 -10.45
CA MET A 183 -16.15 -2.47 -9.66
C MET A 183 -16.13 -1.04 -10.22
N ARG A 184 -17.00 -0.69 -11.19
CA ARG A 184 -17.00 0.63 -11.85
C ARG A 184 -17.21 1.81 -10.89
N ALA A 185 -17.82 1.58 -9.74
CA ALA A 185 -18.00 2.62 -8.72
C ALA A 185 -16.66 3.16 -8.15
N LEU A 186 -15.59 2.33 -8.13
CA LEU A 186 -14.22 2.70 -7.75
C LEU A 186 -13.28 2.24 -8.88
N PRO A 187 -13.09 3.04 -9.93
CA PRO A 187 -12.50 2.58 -11.19
C PRO A 187 -11.05 2.11 -11.07
N PHE A 188 -10.29 2.61 -10.11
CA PHE A 188 -8.88 2.25 -9.90
C PHE A 188 -8.69 1.04 -9.00
N LEU A 189 -9.71 0.67 -8.22
CA LEU A 189 -9.63 -0.39 -7.23
C LEU A 189 -9.28 -1.75 -7.84
N LYS A 190 -9.81 -2.06 -9.04
CA LYS A 190 -9.56 -3.35 -9.70
C LYS A 190 -8.07 -3.56 -10.01
N ALA A 191 -7.39 -2.53 -10.53
CA ALA A 191 -5.97 -2.58 -10.83
C ALA A 191 -5.13 -2.70 -9.54
N ALA A 192 -5.49 -1.94 -8.51
CA ALA A 192 -4.84 -1.96 -7.21
C ALA A 192 -4.92 -3.34 -6.54
N LEU A 193 -6.10 -3.97 -6.51
CA LEU A 193 -6.28 -5.32 -5.93
C LEU A 193 -5.58 -6.43 -6.74
N LYS A 194 -5.51 -6.29 -8.06
CA LYS A 194 -4.67 -7.19 -8.88
C LYS A 194 -3.20 -7.05 -8.53
N ARG A 195 -2.72 -5.80 -8.37
CA ARG A 195 -1.34 -5.53 -7.94
C ARG A 195 -1.08 -6.12 -6.55
N HIS A 196 -2.07 -6.07 -5.65
CA HIS A 196 -1.99 -6.69 -4.32
C HIS A 196 -1.78 -8.21 -4.40
N LEU A 197 -2.57 -8.92 -5.21
CA LEU A 197 -2.43 -10.37 -5.38
C LEU A 197 -1.07 -10.77 -5.98
N GLN A 198 -0.41 -9.90 -6.74
CA GLN A 198 0.94 -10.14 -7.25
C GLN A 198 2.03 -10.12 -6.16
N GLU A 199 1.71 -9.67 -4.94
CA GLU A 199 2.59 -9.83 -3.78
C GLU A 199 2.52 -11.22 -3.14
N LEU A 200 1.58 -12.08 -3.54
CA LEU A 200 1.66 -13.52 -3.24
C LEU A 200 2.92 -14.13 -3.90
N PRO A 201 3.49 -15.19 -3.31
CA PRO A 201 4.55 -15.96 -3.95
C PRO A 201 4.12 -16.40 -5.35
N TRP A 202 4.98 -16.26 -6.37
CA TRP A 202 4.63 -16.71 -7.72
C TRP A 202 4.84 -18.20 -7.89
N THR A 203 4.04 -18.83 -8.74
CA THR A 203 4.17 -20.27 -9.07
C THR A 203 5.47 -20.61 -9.79
N THR A 204 6.20 -19.64 -10.32
CA THR A 204 7.44 -19.82 -11.08
C THR A 204 8.68 -19.96 -10.23
N ASP A 205 8.74 -19.29 -9.08
CA ASP A 205 9.96 -19.16 -8.28
C ASP A 205 9.73 -18.77 -6.81
N GLY A 206 8.47 -18.64 -6.39
CA GLY A 206 8.10 -18.27 -5.02
C GLY A 206 8.36 -16.83 -4.63
N LEU A 207 8.86 -15.97 -5.52
CA LEU A 207 9.05 -14.55 -5.29
C LEU A 207 7.72 -13.79 -5.46
N SER A 208 7.52 -12.71 -4.69
CA SER A 208 6.52 -11.70 -5.01
C SER A 208 6.95 -10.85 -6.21
N LEU A 209 6.05 -10.05 -6.78
CA LEU A 209 6.42 -9.11 -7.83
C LEU A 209 7.50 -8.13 -7.37
N THR A 210 7.35 -7.55 -6.16
CA THR A 210 8.34 -6.61 -5.61
C THR A 210 9.72 -7.25 -5.43
N GLU A 211 9.78 -8.47 -4.90
CA GLU A 211 11.03 -9.23 -4.76
C GLU A 211 11.65 -9.55 -6.12
N ARG A 212 10.85 -10.01 -7.08
CA ARG A 212 11.30 -10.31 -8.45
C ARG A 212 11.88 -9.09 -9.15
N GLU A 213 11.20 -7.95 -9.13
CA GLU A 213 11.69 -6.73 -9.74
C GLU A 213 12.96 -6.20 -9.06
N THR A 214 13.07 -6.38 -7.74
CA THR A 214 14.28 -6.08 -6.96
C THR A 214 15.47 -6.91 -7.46
N LEU A 215 15.32 -8.23 -7.55
CA LEU A 215 16.39 -9.10 -8.02
C LEU A 215 16.72 -8.84 -9.51
N ALA A 216 15.71 -8.60 -10.35
CA ALA A 216 15.89 -8.30 -11.77
C ALA A 216 16.62 -6.97 -12.00
N ALA A 217 16.41 -5.97 -11.16
CA ALA A 217 17.19 -4.72 -11.20
C ALA A 217 18.66 -4.98 -10.85
N LEU A 218 18.92 -5.71 -9.76
CA LEU A 218 20.28 -6.06 -9.32
C LEU A 218 21.00 -7.04 -10.28
N ALA A 219 20.30 -7.75 -11.14
CA ALA A 219 20.92 -8.59 -12.16
C ALA A 219 21.69 -7.78 -13.23
N ARG A 220 21.38 -6.49 -13.38
CA ARG A 220 22.06 -5.56 -14.28
C ARG A 220 23.35 -4.95 -13.71
N GLY A 221 23.51 -4.99 -12.38
CA GLY A 221 24.66 -4.48 -11.66
C GLY A 221 24.31 -4.07 -10.23
N PRO A 222 25.33 -3.78 -9.42
CA PRO A 222 25.12 -3.27 -8.07
C PRO A 222 24.43 -1.92 -8.06
N LEU A 223 23.51 -1.70 -7.11
CA LEU A 223 22.78 -0.45 -6.88
C LEU A 223 22.77 -0.11 -5.39
N THR A 224 22.78 1.16 -5.06
CA THR A 224 22.41 1.60 -3.71
C THR A 224 20.93 1.31 -3.46
N VAL A 225 20.50 1.25 -2.20
CA VAL A 225 19.07 1.05 -1.87
C VAL A 225 18.20 2.14 -2.49
N SER A 226 18.66 3.41 -2.48
CA SER A 226 17.92 4.52 -3.12
C SER A 226 17.79 4.35 -4.64
N GLU A 227 18.87 3.95 -5.33
CA GLU A 227 18.84 3.68 -6.77
C GLU A 227 17.95 2.47 -7.08
N LEU A 228 18.02 1.42 -6.25
CA LEU A 228 17.19 0.23 -6.38
C LEU A 228 15.70 0.55 -6.20
N PHE A 229 15.36 1.38 -5.21
CA PHE A 229 14.01 1.89 -5.03
C PHE A 229 13.52 2.65 -6.27
N ALA A 230 14.33 3.57 -6.78
CA ALA A 230 14.00 4.33 -7.99
C ALA A 230 13.86 3.41 -9.22
N GLU A 231 14.76 2.44 -9.38
CA GLU A 231 14.69 1.50 -10.52
C GLU A 231 13.47 0.59 -10.43
N THR A 232 13.14 0.05 -9.25
CA THR A 232 11.99 -0.85 -9.06
C THR A 232 10.67 -0.09 -9.03
N GLN A 233 10.48 0.81 -8.06
CA GLN A 233 9.19 1.45 -7.82
C GLN A 233 8.87 2.54 -8.86
N MET A 234 9.90 3.32 -9.30
CA MET A 234 9.62 4.42 -10.23
C MET A 234 9.66 4.02 -11.70
N LYS A 235 10.30 2.89 -12.07
CA LYS A 235 10.45 2.52 -13.47
C LYS A 235 9.82 1.17 -13.84
N ARG A 236 10.00 0.14 -13.00
CA ARG A 236 9.66 -1.26 -13.35
C ARG A 236 8.29 -1.69 -12.84
N ASP A 237 7.90 -1.28 -11.63
CA ASP A 237 6.60 -1.63 -11.08
C ASP A 237 5.47 -1.06 -11.95
N PRO A 238 4.53 -1.88 -12.43
CA PRO A 238 3.44 -1.41 -13.28
C PRO A 238 2.46 -0.49 -12.53
N LEU A 239 2.39 -0.61 -11.20
CA LEU A 239 1.54 0.20 -10.33
C LEU A 239 2.25 0.38 -8.98
N PRO A 240 3.26 1.27 -8.92
CA PRO A 240 4.04 1.50 -7.71
C PRO A 240 3.16 2.04 -6.58
N PHE A 241 3.33 1.49 -5.39
CA PHE A 241 2.53 1.86 -4.24
C PHE A 241 3.33 1.92 -2.93
N MET A 242 4.52 1.34 -2.94
CA MET A 242 5.30 1.13 -1.72
C MET A 242 6.22 2.33 -1.46
N GLY A 243 6.14 2.90 -0.26
CA GLY A 243 7.12 3.89 0.19
C GLY A 243 8.47 3.26 0.50
N ASP A 244 9.50 4.08 0.61
CA ASP A 244 10.90 3.69 0.76
C ASP A 244 11.16 2.80 2.00
N LEU A 245 10.52 3.10 3.14
CA LEU A 245 10.67 2.32 4.37
C LEU A 245 10.11 0.89 4.23
N PHE A 246 8.94 0.76 3.61
CA PHE A 246 8.34 -0.56 3.37
C PHE A 246 9.09 -1.33 2.29
N PHE A 247 9.55 -0.65 1.25
CA PHE A 247 10.43 -1.26 0.27
C PHE A 247 11.74 -1.75 0.92
N TRP A 248 12.33 -0.94 1.79
CA TRP A 248 13.53 -1.35 2.55
C TRP A 248 13.26 -2.59 3.39
N SER A 249 12.07 -2.75 3.99
CA SER A 249 11.77 -3.97 4.74
C SER A 249 11.77 -5.23 3.87
N VAL A 250 11.27 -5.15 2.63
CA VAL A 250 11.35 -6.26 1.66
C VAL A 250 12.80 -6.58 1.30
N VAL A 251 13.61 -5.55 1.04
CA VAL A 251 15.04 -5.72 0.71
C VAL A 251 15.81 -6.28 1.90
N ARG A 252 15.49 -5.86 3.12
CA ARG A 252 16.09 -6.39 4.36
C ARG A 252 15.81 -7.88 4.51
N ASP A 253 14.57 -8.33 4.28
CA ASP A 253 14.22 -9.75 4.31
C ASP A 253 15.06 -10.57 3.31
N LEU A 254 15.35 -10.02 2.12
CA LEU A 254 16.21 -10.67 1.12
C LEU A 254 17.71 -10.68 1.52
N ILE A 255 18.16 -9.72 2.35
CA ILE A 255 19.56 -9.65 2.83
C ILE A 255 19.78 -10.56 4.04
N GLU A 256 18.81 -10.63 4.95
CA GLU A 256 18.91 -11.31 6.24
C GLU A 256 18.57 -12.81 6.16
N ALA A 257 18.14 -13.27 5.01
CA ALA A 257 17.83 -14.67 4.76
C ALA A 257 19.02 -15.62 5.02
N PRO A 258 18.81 -16.88 5.45
CA PRO A 258 19.89 -17.88 5.61
C PRO A 258 20.68 -18.13 4.32
N ARG A 259 20.00 -18.08 3.16
CA ARG A 259 20.61 -18.12 1.83
C ARG A 259 20.25 -16.85 1.07
N PRO A 260 20.89 -15.72 1.40
CA PRO A 260 20.44 -14.41 0.95
C PRO A 260 20.54 -14.27 -0.58
N PRO A 261 19.45 -13.92 -1.28
CA PRO A 261 19.50 -13.61 -2.69
C PRO A 261 20.14 -12.25 -2.98
N VAL A 262 20.22 -11.37 -1.98
CA VAL A 262 20.84 -10.05 -2.03
C VAL A 262 21.93 -9.95 -0.96
N ALA A 263 23.04 -9.31 -1.26
CA ALA A 263 24.10 -9.05 -0.30
C ALA A 263 24.51 -7.57 -0.31
N VAL A 264 24.88 -7.05 0.87
CA VAL A 264 25.46 -5.72 1.01
C VAL A 264 26.96 -5.79 0.72
N SER A 265 27.47 -4.92 -0.13
CA SER A 265 28.90 -4.79 -0.43
C SER A 265 29.68 -4.35 0.83
N ALA A 266 30.82 -4.99 1.08
CA ALA A 266 31.60 -4.82 2.32
C ALA A 266 31.91 -3.35 2.65
N GLY A 267 32.30 -2.56 1.65
CA GLY A 267 32.66 -1.15 1.82
C GLY A 267 31.51 -0.24 2.26
N THR A 268 30.24 -0.69 2.17
CA THR A 268 29.07 0.15 2.50
C THR A 268 28.24 -0.39 3.67
N ARG A 269 28.67 -1.46 4.35
CA ARG A 269 27.89 -2.07 5.45
C ARG A 269 27.58 -1.11 6.60
N ARG A 270 28.51 -0.17 6.88
CA ARG A 270 28.36 0.82 7.95
C ARG A 270 27.64 2.10 7.51
N SER A 271 27.34 2.22 6.22
CA SER A 271 26.58 3.38 5.69
C SER A 271 25.13 3.37 6.16
N ALA A 272 24.50 4.54 6.16
CA ALA A 272 23.05 4.65 6.33
C ALA A 272 22.34 3.71 5.33
N TRP A 273 21.23 3.11 5.72
CA TRP A 273 20.59 2.03 4.98
C TRP A 273 20.36 2.38 3.50
N HIS A 274 19.90 3.59 3.20
CA HIS A 274 19.60 4.08 1.85
C HIS A 274 20.82 4.19 0.93
N ARG A 275 22.05 4.28 1.52
CA ARG A 275 23.34 4.37 0.80
C ARG A 275 24.06 3.03 0.71
N ARG A 276 23.54 1.96 1.29
CA ARG A 276 24.16 0.64 1.20
C ARG A 276 24.12 0.15 -0.24
N MET A 277 25.29 -0.26 -0.75
CA MET A 277 25.43 -0.85 -2.09
C MET A 277 25.04 -2.32 -2.03
N LEU A 278 24.08 -2.71 -2.84
CA LEU A 278 23.51 -4.05 -2.92
C LEU A 278 23.96 -4.75 -4.19
N ARG A 279 24.14 -6.07 -4.12
CA ARG A 279 24.48 -6.92 -5.27
C ARG A 279 23.68 -8.21 -5.24
N LEU A 280 23.41 -8.74 -6.41
CA LEU A 280 22.77 -10.04 -6.57
C LEU A 280 23.74 -11.16 -6.23
N THR A 281 23.30 -12.16 -5.46
CA THR A 281 24.10 -13.35 -5.11
C THR A 281 23.88 -14.49 -6.13
N PRO A 282 24.64 -15.61 -6.05
CA PRO A 282 24.32 -16.83 -6.81
C PRO A 282 22.91 -17.35 -6.54
N THR A 283 22.44 -17.31 -5.27
CA THR A 283 21.05 -17.66 -4.90
C THR A 283 20.04 -16.78 -5.64
N GLY A 284 20.25 -15.46 -5.67
CA GLY A 284 19.36 -14.53 -6.40
C GLY A 284 19.31 -14.81 -7.91
N ARG A 285 20.46 -15.16 -8.52
CA ARG A 285 20.49 -15.58 -9.93
C ARG A 285 19.74 -16.88 -10.17
N ALA A 286 19.87 -17.84 -9.27
CA ALA A 286 19.18 -19.14 -9.39
C ALA A 286 17.65 -18.99 -9.26
N LEU A 287 17.18 -18.11 -8.36
CA LEU A 287 15.76 -17.75 -8.22
C LEU A 287 15.23 -17.11 -9.51
N LEU A 288 15.90 -16.08 -10.03
CA LEU A 288 15.49 -15.44 -11.29
C LEU A 288 15.48 -16.38 -12.48
N GLY A 289 16.37 -17.38 -12.47
CA GLY A 289 16.42 -18.43 -13.50
C GLY A 289 15.43 -19.57 -13.30
N GLY A 290 14.55 -19.50 -12.29
CA GLY A 290 13.56 -20.55 -11.99
C GLY A 290 14.17 -21.87 -11.52
N LYS A 291 15.44 -21.86 -11.07
CA LYS A 291 16.15 -23.06 -10.58
C LYS A 291 15.88 -23.35 -9.10
N LEU A 292 15.34 -22.38 -8.39
CA LEU A 292 14.99 -22.45 -6.97
C LEU A 292 13.60 -21.83 -6.76
N ASP A 293 12.87 -22.34 -5.78
CA ASP A 293 11.66 -21.73 -5.25
C ASP A 293 12.00 -21.01 -3.95
N TRP A 294 11.65 -19.71 -3.87
CA TRP A 294 11.99 -18.86 -2.74
C TRP A 294 11.31 -19.30 -1.44
N GLN A 295 10.07 -19.79 -1.53
CA GLN A 295 9.34 -20.26 -0.35
C GLN A 295 9.97 -21.52 0.26
N MET A 296 10.60 -22.34 -0.57
CA MET A 296 11.32 -23.55 -0.14
C MET A 296 12.71 -23.24 0.43
N GLN A 297 13.30 -22.10 0.04
CA GLN A 297 14.63 -21.70 0.53
C GLN A 297 14.53 -20.93 1.84
N GLN A 298 13.48 -20.16 2.01
CA GLN A 298 13.27 -19.32 3.18
C GLN A 298 11.79 -19.08 3.41
N PRO A 299 11.17 -19.92 4.21
CA PRO A 299 9.82 -19.70 4.64
C PRO A 299 9.78 -18.60 5.72
N LEU A 300 9.82 -17.33 5.32
CA LEU A 300 9.45 -16.23 6.21
C LEU A 300 7.92 -16.22 6.32
N ALA A 301 7.44 -16.28 7.56
CA ALA A 301 6.05 -15.98 7.82
C ALA A 301 5.77 -14.53 7.41
N ARG A 302 4.98 -14.36 6.35
CA ARG A 302 4.57 -13.05 5.85
C ARG A 302 3.08 -13.03 5.57
N TRP A 303 2.57 -11.86 5.33
CA TRP A 303 1.15 -11.65 5.04
C TRP A 303 1.00 -10.79 3.79
N VAL A 304 0.02 -11.14 2.96
CA VAL A 304 -0.43 -10.35 1.83
C VAL A 304 -1.87 -9.92 2.13
N GLY A 305 -2.04 -8.72 2.70
CA GLY A 305 -3.30 -8.38 3.36
C GLY A 305 -3.62 -9.35 4.49
N GLY A 306 -4.81 -9.96 4.46
CA GLY A 306 -5.20 -10.99 5.41
C GLY A 306 -4.66 -12.39 5.10
N ILE A 307 -4.04 -12.60 3.93
CA ILE A 307 -3.63 -13.92 3.45
C ILE A 307 -2.26 -14.27 4.05
N PRO A 308 -2.15 -15.33 4.88
CA PRO A 308 -0.87 -15.79 5.37
C PRO A 308 -0.07 -16.46 4.24
N ALA A 309 1.25 -16.24 4.22
CA ALA A 309 2.18 -16.91 3.31
C ALA A 309 3.44 -17.32 4.09
N GLY A 310 3.91 -18.55 3.85
CA GLY A 310 5.07 -19.12 4.54
C GLY A 310 4.75 -20.42 5.28
N PRO A 311 5.62 -20.85 6.23
CA PRO A 311 5.51 -22.15 6.88
C PRO A 311 4.20 -22.32 7.64
N GLY A 312 3.55 -23.49 7.43
CA GLY A 312 2.29 -23.82 8.08
C GLY A 312 1.05 -23.11 7.53
N ALA A 313 1.22 -22.18 6.60
CA ALA A 313 0.12 -21.55 5.87
C ALA A 313 -0.25 -22.36 4.63
N PRO A 314 -1.52 -22.29 4.14
CA PRO A 314 -1.87 -22.81 2.82
C PRO A 314 -1.00 -22.15 1.73
N ASP A 315 -0.45 -22.94 0.81
CA ASP A 315 0.49 -22.45 -0.21
C ASP A 315 -0.24 -21.76 -1.36
N TRP A 316 -0.75 -20.55 -1.06
CA TRP A 316 -1.35 -19.69 -2.06
C TRP A 316 -0.29 -19.00 -2.91
N ARG A 317 -0.39 -19.16 -4.23
CA ARG A 317 0.56 -18.62 -5.21
C ARG A 317 -0.15 -17.78 -6.25
N TRP A 318 0.50 -16.71 -6.69
CA TRP A 318 0.11 -16.00 -7.90
C TRP A 318 0.58 -16.75 -9.14
N ASN A 319 -0.34 -17.10 -10.03
CA ASN A 319 -0.01 -17.69 -11.32
C ASN A 319 0.03 -16.59 -12.40
N PRO A 320 1.20 -16.23 -12.95
CA PRO A 320 1.33 -15.15 -13.92
C PRO A 320 0.69 -15.47 -15.29
N ARG A 321 0.49 -16.76 -15.62
CA ARG A 321 -0.16 -17.17 -16.87
C ARG A 321 -1.67 -17.03 -16.81
N SER A 322 -2.31 -17.60 -15.80
CA SER A 322 -3.76 -17.46 -15.59
C SER A 322 -4.17 -16.11 -15.03
N ARG A 323 -3.24 -15.38 -14.39
CA ARG A 323 -3.47 -14.12 -13.66
C ARG A 323 -4.47 -14.27 -12.51
N HIS A 324 -4.39 -15.41 -11.81
CA HIS A 324 -5.20 -15.74 -10.65
C HIS A 324 -4.32 -16.32 -9.54
N ALA A 325 -4.81 -16.23 -8.31
CA ALA A 325 -4.25 -16.96 -7.19
C ALA A 325 -4.62 -18.46 -7.31
N THR A 326 -3.65 -19.32 -7.03
CA THR A 326 -3.77 -20.78 -7.10
C THR A 326 -3.19 -21.38 -5.84
N GLN A 327 -3.87 -22.33 -5.23
CA GLN A 327 -3.32 -23.09 -4.11
C GLN A 327 -2.53 -24.28 -4.67
N LEU A 328 -1.24 -24.38 -4.30
CA LEU A 328 -0.46 -25.60 -4.54
C LEU A 328 -0.79 -26.64 -3.47
N LYS A 329 -0.88 -27.89 -3.89
CA LYS A 329 -1.16 -29.05 -3.02
C LYS A 329 0.12 -29.59 -2.40
#